data_d1b2f690efb586b59bd8d0e86a39ea13
#
_entry.id   d1b2f690efb586b59bd8d0e86a39ea13
#
_cell.length_a   1.000
_cell.length_b   1.000
_cell.length_c   1.000
_cell.angle_alpha   90.00
_cell.angle_beta   90.00
_cell.angle_gamma   90.00
#
_symmetry.space_group_name_H-M   'P 1'
#
loop_
_entity.id
_entity.type
_entity.pdbx_description
1 polymer ?
#
loop_
_entity_poly.entity_id
_entity_poly.type
_entity_poly.pdbx_seq_one_letter_code
_entity_poly.pdbx_strand_id
1 'polypeptide(L)'
;MTDLLKYTGTILTGLWLATAVAQADVTLQDDTVLSDKPTFIVTYVEADVASTDAVKNLIEEQTAASKSEDGNLRFEAVQRIGQPNHFVILEAWTGPETRSDHAASDHTMAFRQALEPMLYAPYDERPHVGLVAAEPSELPAGDENTIYVITHADIIPPEQFAPCERQVDSAGPCGNEMMTGLAEFGRTHEGNQRFDILTQSNRGNHMTVVEMWDSAASQAAHQITPEKKAFRNELSGIPAEGGVNADPQFVLNMLTGSLYDERLYTLIGN
;
A
#
# COMPACT_ATOMS: atom_id res chain seq x y z
N MET A 1 57.93 22.49 -57.28
CA MET A 1 58.83 22.52 -56.12
C MET A 1 57.97 22.44 -54.91
N THR A 2 57.74 21.25 -54.48
CA THR A 2 56.74 20.90 -53.46
C THR A 2 57.45 20.09 -52.41
N ASP A 3 57.58 20.66 -51.22
CA ASP A 3 58.16 20.02 -50.08
C ASP A 3 57.06 19.18 -49.32
N LEU A 4 57.34 17.94 -49.20
CA LEU A 4 56.52 16.94 -48.50
C LEU A 4 56.97 16.90 -47.03
N LEU A 5 56.19 17.45 -46.12
CA LEU A 5 56.37 17.30 -44.65
C LEU A 5 55.83 15.97 -44.20
N LYS A 6 56.72 15.09 -43.73
CA LYS A 6 56.39 13.84 -43.05
C LYS A 6 56.00 14.10 -41.61
N TYR A 7 54.76 13.77 -41.23
CA TYR A 7 54.34 13.66 -39.84
C TYR A 7 54.53 12.23 -39.33
N THR A 8 55.45 12.05 -38.41
CA THR A 8 55.59 10.82 -37.63
C THR A 8 54.60 10.89 -36.46
N GLY A 9 53.55 10.09 -36.52
CA GLY A 9 52.62 9.95 -35.43
C GLY A 9 53.13 8.99 -34.35
N THR A 10 53.31 9.47 -33.14
CA THR A 10 53.61 8.67 -31.95
C THR A 10 52.31 8.07 -31.43
N ILE A 11 52.20 6.76 -31.46
CA ILE A 11 51.09 6.00 -30.87
C ILE A 11 51.31 5.94 -29.35
N LEU A 12 50.52 6.70 -28.57
CA LEU A 12 50.42 6.56 -27.14
C LEU A 12 49.46 5.40 -26.86
N THR A 13 49.99 4.25 -26.42
CA THR A 13 49.23 3.17 -25.87
C THR A 13 48.73 3.58 -24.46
N GLY A 14 47.49 4.02 -24.38
CA GLY A 14 46.79 4.24 -23.10
C GLY A 14 46.52 2.93 -22.39
N LEU A 15 47.14 2.73 -21.26
CA LEU A 15 46.89 1.63 -20.36
C LEU A 15 45.55 1.91 -19.64
N TRP A 16 44.47 1.21 -20.01
CA TRP A 16 43.22 1.24 -19.29
C TRP A 16 43.36 0.40 -18.03
N LEU A 17 43.52 1.05 -16.89
CA LEU A 17 43.30 0.40 -15.59
C LEU A 17 41.80 0.16 -15.43
N ALA A 18 41.38 -1.08 -15.62
CA ALA A 18 40.05 -1.53 -15.21
C ALA A 18 40.01 -1.55 -13.67
N THR A 19 39.42 -0.53 -13.08
CA THR A 19 39.01 -0.58 -11.68
C THR A 19 37.84 -1.57 -11.61
N ALA A 20 38.08 -2.76 -11.08
CA ALA A 20 37.05 -3.67 -10.67
C ALA A 20 36.24 -2.97 -9.57
N VAL A 21 35.05 -2.50 -9.92
CA VAL A 21 34.05 -2.12 -8.92
C VAL A 21 33.63 -3.47 -8.29
N ALA A 22 34.01 -3.66 -7.02
CA ALA A 22 33.47 -4.75 -6.23
C ALA A 22 31.95 -4.56 -6.21
N GLN A 23 31.21 -5.40 -6.95
CA GLN A 23 29.79 -5.58 -6.74
C GLN A 23 29.65 -6.08 -5.30
N ALA A 24 29.07 -5.26 -4.45
CA ALA A 24 28.59 -5.72 -3.17
C ALA A 24 27.58 -6.85 -3.51
N ASP A 25 27.89 -8.02 -3.05
CA ASP A 25 26.97 -9.15 -3.06
C ASP A 25 25.77 -8.72 -2.21
N VAL A 26 24.73 -8.29 -2.87
CA VAL A 26 23.41 -8.13 -2.24
C VAL A 26 23.00 -9.58 -1.97
N THR A 27 23.30 -10.03 -0.75
CA THR A 27 22.70 -11.25 -0.24
C THR A 27 21.20 -11.01 -0.26
N LEU A 28 20.53 -11.58 -1.24
CA LEU A 28 19.09 -11.70 -1.28
C LEU A 28 18.70 -12.29 0.07
N GLN A 29 17.94 -11.53 0.83
CA GLN A 29 17.37 -11.98 2.07
C GLN A 29 16.59 -13.23 1.77
N ASP A 30 16.83 -14.28 2.54
CA ASP A 30 16.35 -15.65 2.37
C ASP A 30 14.88 -15.66 1.86
N ASP A 31 14.67 -15.99 0.59
CA ASP A 31 13.36 -16.07 -0.07
C ASP A 31 12.42 -17.09 0.60
N THR A 32 12.96 -17.97 1.44
CA THR A 32 12.21 -18.98 2.18
C THR A 32 11.33 -18.38 3.28
N VAL A 33 11.63 -17.18 3.79
CA VAL A 33 10.84 -16.53 4.86
C VAL A 33 9.59 -15.82 4.31
N LEU A 34 9.56 -15.49 3.02
CA LEU A 34 8.39 -14.86 2.39
C LEU A 34 7.34 -15.87 1.92
N SER A 35 7.70 -17.15 1.76
CA SER A 35 6.77 -18.18 1.28
C SER A 35 5.69 -18.58 2.28
N ASP A 36 5.90 -18.32 3.57
CA ASP A 36 4.97 -18.72 4.64
C ASP A 36 4.02 -17.59 5.09
N LYS A 37 4.10 -16.42 4.47
CA LYS A 37 3.25 -15.28 4.81
C LYS A 37 2.26 -14.99 3.69
N PRO A 38 1.02 -14.58 4.05
CA PRO A 38 0.04 -14.14 3.06
C PRO A 38 0.58 -13.00 2.19
N THR A 39 0.30 -13.10 0.89
CA THR A 39 0.52 -12.03 -0.09
C THR A 39 -0.78 -11.25 -0.23
N PHE A 40 -0.72 -9.94 -0.08
CA PHE A 40 -1.87 -9.05 -0.21
C PHE A 40 -1.77 -8.25 -1.50
N ILE A 41 -2.89 -8.09 -2.18
CA ILE A 41 -2.98 -7.21 -3.34
C ILE A 41 -4.11 -6.20 -3.09
N VAL A 42 -3.82 -4.94 -3.35
CA VAL A 42 -4.81 -3.87 -3.35
C VAL A 42 -4.83 -3.29 -4.75
N THR A 43 -5.95 -3.46 -5.44
CA THR A 43 -6.10 -2.99 -6.82
C THR A 43 -7.14 -1.87 -6.88
N TYR A 44 -6.75 -0.73 -7.44
CA TYR A 44 -7.64 0.39 -7.70
C TYR A 44 -8.13 0.33 -9.14
N VAL A 45 -9.45 0.42 -9.30
CA VAL A 45 -10.13 0.41 -10.59
C VAL A 45 -10.96 1.69 -10.70
N GLU A 46 -10.64 2.51 -11.68
CA GLU A 46 -11.41 3.70 -12.02
C GLU A 46 -12.01 3.53 -13.41
N ALA A 47 -13.33 3.39 -13.45
CA ALA A 47 -14.07 3.19 -14.68
C ALA A 47 -14.51 4.51 -15.32
N ASP A 48 -14.73 4.50 -16.62
CA ASP A 48 -15.56 5.52 -17.24
C ASP A 48 -16.94 5.54 -16.58
N VAL A 49 -17.46 6.74 -16.28
CA VAL A 49 -18.73 6.89 -15.57
C VAL A 49 -19.89 6.14 -16.28
N ALA A 50 -19.88 6.12 -17.62
CA ALA A 50 -20.89 5.40 -18.40
C ALA A 50 -20.77 3.88 -18.30
N SER A 51 -19.62 3.36 -17.89
CA SER A 51 -19.31 1.93 -17.78
C SER A 51 -19.42 1.40 -16.34
N THR A 52 -19.80 2.23 -15.38
CA THR A 52 -19.82 1.89 -13.95
C THR A 52 -20.51 0.57 -13.64
N ASP A 53 -21.74 0.36 -14.13
CA ASP A 53 -22.51 -0.86 -13.85
C ASP A 53 -21.91 -2.09 -14.54
N ALA A 54 -21.41 -1.93 -15.76
CA ALA A 54 -20.75 -3.02 -16.48
C ALA A 54 -19.45 -3.46 -15.77
N VAL A 55 -18.65 -2.50 -15.31
CA VAL A 55 -17.44 -2.78 -14.55
C VAL A 55 -17.76 -3.42 -13.21
N LYS A 56 -18.80 -2.95 -12.52
CA LYS A 56 -19.27 -3.57 -11.28
C LYS A 56 -19.61 -5.05 -11.49
N ASN A 57 -20.39 -5.38 -12.52
CA ASN A 57 -20.77 -6.77 -12.81
C ASN A 57 -19.53 -7.64 -13.12
N LEU A 58 -18.58 -7.13 -13.90
CA LEU A 58 -17.33 -7.85 -14.18
C LEU A 58 -16.52 -8.13 -12.89
N ILE A 59 -16.46 -7.15 -11.99
CA ILE A 59 -15.76 -7.31 -10.70
C ILE A 59 -16.48 -8.35 -9.82
N GLU A 60 -17.83 -8.37 -9.83
CA GLU A 60 -18.61 -9.37 -9.09
C GLU A 60 -18.36 -10.79 -9.62
N GLU A 61 -18.34 -10.97 -10.96
CA GLU A 61 -18.02 -12.25 -11.59
C GLU A 61 -16.59 -12.70 -11.27
N GLN A 62 -15.62 -11.79 -11.36
CA GLN A 62 -14.22 -12.06 -11.00
C GLN A 62 -14.10 -12.45 -9.53
N THR A 63 -14.78 -11.72 -8.63
CA THR A 63 -14.79 -12.02 -7.20
C THR A 63 -15.32 -13.42 -6.91
N ALA A 64 -16.40 -13.82 -7.56
CA ALA A 64 -16.99 -15.14 -7.38
C ALA A 64 -16.05 -16.27 -7.88
N ALA A 65 -15.41 -16.08 -9.03
CA ALA A 65 -14.44 -17.03 -9.57
C ALA A 65 -13.21 -17.17 -8.67
N SER A 66 -12.62 -16.05 -8.25
CA SER A 66 -11.38 -16.02 -7.48
C SER A 66 -11.52 -16.62 -6.08
N LYS A 67 -12.68 -16.47 -5.43
CA LYS A 67 -12.95 -17.08 -4.11
C LYS A 67 -12.84 -18.60 -4.11
N SER A 68 -12.97 -19.25 -5.25
CA SER A 68 -12.92 -20.72 -5.39
C SER A 68 -11.52 -21.25 -5.75
N GLU A 69 -10.54 -20.39 -5.96
CA GLU A 69 -9.19 -20.79 -6.35
C GLU A 69 -8.38 -21.32 -5.17
N ASP A 70 -7.52 -22.29 -5.46
CA ASP A 70 -6.58 -22.82 -4.48
C ASP A 70 -5.64 -21.70 -3.99
N GLY A 71 -5.45 -21.64 -2.67
CA GLY A 71 -4.61 -20.65 -2.04
C GLY A 71 -5.26 -19.27 -1.88
N ASN A 72 -6.50 -19.07 -2.33
CA ASN A 72 -7.24 -17.86 -1.98
C ASN A 72 -7.61 -17.88 -0.49
N LEU A 73 -7.18 -16.87 0.26
CA LEU A 73 -7.54 -16.68 1.66
C LEU A 73 -8.70 -15.70 1.80
N ARG A 74 -8.74 -14.70 0.92
CA ARG A 74 -9.81 -13.70 0.89
C ARG A 74 -9.81 -12.96 -0.45
N PHE A 75 -10.99 -12.74 -1.00
CA PHE A 75 -11.19 -11.90 -2.18
C PHE A 75 -12.44 -11.06 -2.00
N GLU A 76 -12.29 -9.76 -1.98
CA GLU A 76 -13.36 -8.80 -1.74
C GLU A 76 -13.26 -7.66 -2.73
N ALA A 77 -14.41 -7.13 -3.12
CA ALA A 77 -14.47 -5.93 -3.92
C ALA A 77 -15.40 -4.91 -3.27
N VAL A 78 -14.98 -3.65 -3.31
CA VAL A 78 -15.70 -2.54 -2.68
C VAL A 78 -15.85 -1.37 -3.64
N GLN A 79 -16.96 -0.66 -3.54
CA GLN A 79 -17.31 0.52 -4.35
C GLN A 79 -17.27 1.78 -3.50
N ARG A 80 -16.64 2.82 -4.00
CA ARG A 80 -16.43 4.07 -3.26
C ARG A 80 -17.73 4.84 -3.06
N ILE A 81 -17.97 5.24 -1.82
CA ILE A 81 -19.09 6.10 -1.45
C ILE A 81 -18.84 7.50 -2.03
N GLY A 82 -19.82 8.02 -2.78
CA GLY A 82 -19.74 9.34 -3.42
C GLY A 82 -19.02 9.40 -4.76
N GLN A 83 -18.31 8.32 -5.16
CA GLN A 83 -17.70 8.16 -6.48
C GLN A 83 -17.91 6.73 -7.00
N PRO A 84 -19.11 6.39 -7.49
CA PRO A 84 -19.51 5.01 -7.77
C PRO A 84 -18.73 4.34 -8.93
N ASN A 85 -18.02 5.10 -9.75
CA ASN A 85 -17.12 4.57 -10.78
C ASN A 85 -15.73 4.20 -10.27
N HIS A 86 -15.48 4.31 -8.95
CA HIS A 86 -14.24 3.90 -8.31
C HIS A 86 -14.47 2.64 -7.47
N PHE A 87 -13.62 1.64 -7.70
CA PHE A 87 -13.65 0.37 -7.00
C PHE A 87 -12.28 0.04 -6.42
N VAL A 88 -12.26 -0.79 -5.38
CA VAL A 88 -11.04 -1.42 -4.88
C VAL A 88 -11.28 -2.92 -4.79
N ILE A 89 -10.32 -3.71 -5.27
CA ILE A 89 -10.27 -5.15 -5.09
C ILE A 89 -9.20 -5.44 -4.05
N LEU A 90 -9.57 -6.21 -3.02
CA LEU A 90 -8.72 -6.64 -1.93
C LEU A 90 -8.52 -8.15 -2.03
N GLU A 91 -7.28 -8.57 -2.21
CA GLU A 91 -6.92 -9.97 -2.34
C GLU A 91 -5.96 -10.37 -1.23
N ALA A 92 -6.10 -11.58 -0.71
CA ALA A 92 -5.14 -12.23 0.15
C ALA A 92 -4.94 -13.68 -0.31
N TRP A 93 -3.68 -14.06 -0.50
CA TRP A 93 -3.26 -15.36 -1.02
C TRP A 93 -2.30 -16.02 -0.04
N THR A 94 -2.25 -17.34 -0.03
CA THR A 94 -1.32 -18.10 0.84
C THR A 94 0.14 -17.78 0.57
N GLY A 95 0.47 -17.29 -0.63
CA GLY A 95 1.82 -16.87 -1.00
C GLY A 95 1.90 -16.32 -2.41
N PRO A 96 3.10 -15.93 -2.85
CA PRO A 96 3.32 -15.32 -4.16
C PRO A 96 3.06 -16.28 -5.32
N GLU A 97 3.24 -17.59 -5.14
CA GLU A 97 2.97 -18.60 -6.17
C GLU A 97 1.50 -18.67 -6.51
N THR A 98 0.64 -18.87 -5.51
CA THR A 98 -0.82 -18.93 -5.69
C THR A 98 -1.38 -17.63 -6.25
N ARG A 99 -0.81 -16.48 -5.85
CA ARG A 99 -1.12 -15.18 -6.46
C ARG A 99 -0.71 -15.11 -7.93
N SER A 100 0.44 -15.69 -8.29
CA SER A 100 0.92 -15.74 -9.68
C SER A 100 0.02 -16.63 -10.55
N ASP A 101 -0.41 -17.78 -10.01
CA ASP A 101 -1.32 -18.70 -10.69
C ASP A 101 -2.67 -18.02 -10.96
N HIS A 102 -3.22 -17.31 -9.96
CA HIS A 102 -4.41 -16.48 -10.13
C HIS A 102 -4.24 -15.46 -11.27
N ALA A 103 -3.12 -14.73 -11.29
CA ALA A 103 -2.88 -13.72 -12.32
C ALA A 103 -2.81 -14.30 -13.74
N ALA A 104 -2.39 -15.56 -13.86
CA ALA A 104 -2.27 -16.28 -15.10
C ALA A 104 -3.52 -17.12 -15.46
N SER A 105 -4.52 -17.16 -14.60
CA SER A 105 -5.74 -17.92 -14.84
C SER A 105 -6.56 -17.36 -16.01
N ASP A 106 -7.28 -18.23 -16.72
CA ASP A 106 -8.07 -17.85 -17.89
C ASP A 106 -9.13 -16.81 -17.54
N HIS A 107 -9.79 -16.93 -16.37
CA HIS A 107 -10.82 -15.97 -15.96
C HIS A 107 -10.24 -14.60 -15.60
N THR A 108 -9.05 -14.55 -14.96
CA THR A 108 -8.39 -13.27 -14.64
C THR A 108 -7.91 -12.57 -15.91
N MET A 109 -7.36 -13.31 -16.87
CA MET A 109 -6.98 -12.75 -18.17
C MET A 109 -8.20 -12.23 -18.94
N ALA A 110 -9.30 -12.98 -18.95
CA ALA A 110 -10.55 -12.57 -19.60
C ALA A 110 -11.17 -11.32 -18.92
N PHE A 111 -11.16 -11.29 -17.58
CA PHE A 111 -11.58 -10.13 -16.80
C PHE A 111 -10.80 -8.87 -17.18
N ARG A 112 -9.48 -8.93 -17.19
CA ARG A 112 -8.62 -7.79 -17.53
C ARG A 112 -8.84 -7.32 -18.96
N GLN A 113 -8.99 -8.24 -19.90
CA GLN A 113 -9.27 -7.92 -21.30
C GLN A 113 -10.64 -7.23 -21.47
N ALA A 114 -11.67 -7.69 -20.76
CA ALA A 114 -13.00 -7.09 -20.81
C ALA A 114 -13.04 -5.72 -20.13
N LEU A 115 -12.25 -5.54 -19.05
CA LEU A 115 -12.19 -4.33 -18.26
C LEU A 115 -11.48 -3.18 -18.99
N GLU A 116 -10.38 -3.47 -19.70
CA GLU A 116 -9.47 -2.48 -20.28
C GLU A 116 -10.18 -1.36 -21.08
N PRO A 117 -11.14 -1.64 -22.01
CA PRO A 117 -11.80 -0.59 -22.79
C PRO A 117 -12.77 0.28 -21.97
N MET A 118 -13.06 -0.06 -20.72
CA MET A 118 -13.98 0.64 -19.83
C MET A 118 -13.28 1.44 -18.73
N LEU A 119 -11.96 1.43 -18.72
CA LEU A 119 -11.18 2.13 -17.72
C LEU A 119 -10.99 3.62 -18.07
N TYR A 120 -11.17 4.49 -17.08
CA TYR A 120 -10.79 5.89 -17.16
C TYR A 120 -9.31 6.10 -16.82
N ALA A 121 -8.78 5.34 -15.85
CA ALA A 121 -7.39 5.33 -15.48
C ALA A 121 -6.79 3.91 -15.62
N PRO A 122 -5.46 3.76 -15.76
CA PRO A 122 -4.84 2.44 -15.82
C PRO A 122 -5.20 1.57 -14.60
N TYR A 123 -5.33 0.26 -14.83
CA TYR A 123 -5.50 -0.73 -13.76
C TYR A 123 -4.30 -0.69 -12.80
N ASP A 124 -4.53 -0.26 -11.57
CA ASP A 124 -3.49 0.02 -10.59
C ASP A 124 -3.44 -1.08 -9.51
N GLU A 125 -2.65 -2.12 -9.78
CA GLU A 125 -2.45 -3.27 -8.92
C GLU A 125 -1.20 -3.08 -8.07
N ARG A 126 -1.36 -3.14 -6.74
CA ARG A 126 -0.29 -2.89 -5.79
C ARG A 126 -0.08 -4.10 -4.88
N PRO A 127 1.06 -4.80 -4.99
CA PRO A 127 1.42 -5.87 -4.07
C PRO A 127 1.87 -5.31 -2.72
N HIS A 128 1.42 -5.98 -1.65
CA HIS A 128 1.71 -5.61 -0.26
C HIS A 128 2.12 -6.81 0.57
N VAL A 129 2.81 -6.51 1.67
CA VAL A 129 3.04 -7.41 2.80
C VAL A 129 2.37 -6.84 4.04
N GLY A 130 1.90 -7.70 4.94
CA GLY A 130 1.30 -7.25 6.19
C GLY A 130 2.36 -6.69 7.14
N LEU A 131 2.23 -5.41 7.56
CA LEU A 131 2.96 -4.87 8.70
C LEU A 131 2.24 -5.29 10.00
N VAL A 132 0.93 -5.03 10.06
CA VAL A 132 0.02 -5.49 11.10
C VAL A 132 -1.25 -5.96 10.40
N ALA A 133 -1.37 -7.24 10.13
CA ALA A 133 -2.53 -7.80 9.45
C ALA A 133 -3.15 -8.93 10.29
N ALA A 134 -4.47 -9.00 10.29
CA ALA A 134 -5.19 -10.16 10.82
C ALA A 134 -5.05 -11.35 9.85
N GLU A 135 -5.30 -12.56 10.36
CA GLU A 135 -5.39 -13.74 9.49
C GLU A 135 -6.59 -13.58 8.54
N PRO A 136 -6.39 -13.51 7.22
CA PRO A 136 -7.48 -13.16 6.30
C PRO A 136 -8.66 -14.11 6.31
N SER A 137 -8.42 -15.40 6.55
CA SER A 137 -9.44 -16.45 6.62
C SER A 137 -10.30 -16.39 7.89
N GLU A 138 -9.83 -15.72 8.95
CA GLU A 138 -10.51 -15.57 10.22
C GLU A 138 -11.38 -14.31 10.32
N LEU A 139 -11.21 -13.38 9.37
CA LEU A 139 -12.00 -12.16 9.33
C LEU A 139 -13.47 -12.45 9.02
N PRO A 140 -14.43 -11.76 9.66
CA PRO A 140 -15.84 -11.91 9.33
C PRO A 140 -16.11 -11.50 7.88
N ALA A 141 -17.13 -12.09 7.29
CA ALA A 141 -17.65 -11.60 6.01
C ALA A 141 -18.32 -10.24 6.23
N GLY A 142 -18.09 -9.29 5.31
CA GLY A 142 -18.84 -8.06 5.30
C GLY A 142 -20.30 -8.28 4.88
N ASP A 143 -21.17 -7.36 5.25
CA ASP A 143 -22.58 -7.31 4.84
C ASP A 143 -22.93 -5.94 4.24
N GLU A 144 -24.21 -5.70 3.98
CA GLU A 144 -24.72 -4.44 3.41
C GLU A 144 -24.53 -3.20 4.30
N ASN A 145 -24.30 -3.37 5.60
CA ASN A 145 -24.06 -2.29 6.55
C ASN A 145 -22.56 -2.04 6.76
N THR A 146 -21.74 -3.00 6.35
CA THR A 146 -20.29 -2.94 6.57
C THR A 146 -19.67 -1.77 5.79
N ILE A 147 -18.94 -0.94 6.50
CA ILE A 147 -18.15 0.15 5.92
C ILE A 147 -16.69 -0.26 5.87
N TYR A 148 -16.13 -0.21 4.69
CA TYR A 148 -14.69 -0.32 4.47
C TYR A 148 -14.06 1.07 4.42
N VAL A 149 -12.91 1.22 5.05
CA VAL A 149 -12.06 2.40 4.89
C VAL A 149 -10.76 1.93 4.28
N ILE A 150 -10.47 2.44 3.09
CA ILE A 150 -9.19 2.19 2.41
C ILE A 150 -8.42 3.50 2.43
N THR A 151 -7.35 3.52 3.20
CA THR A 151 -6.52 4.70 3.37
C THR A 151 -5.19 4.50 2.66
N HIS A 152 -4.86 5.42 1.78
CA HIS A 152 -3.48 5.51 1.28
C HIS A 152 -2.67 6.36 2.25
N ALA A 153 -1.64 5.76 2.83
CA ALA A 153 -0.71 6.44 3.71
C ALA A 153 0.67 6.47 3.07
N ASP A 154 1.19 7.67 2.86
CA ASP A 154 2.57 7.90 2.42
C ASP A 154 3.35 8.48 3.59
N ILE A 155 4.03 7.61 4.31
CA ILE A 155 4.79 7.98 5.49
C ILE A 155 6.20 8.34 5.06
N ILE A 156 6.68 9.47 5.53
CA ILE A 156 8.05 9.90 5.22
C ILE A 156 9.02 8.86 5.80
N PRO A 157 9.92 8.27 4.96
CA PRO A 157 10.81 7.23 5.40
C PRO A 157 11.71 7.69 6.54
N PRO A 158 11.84 6.91 7.60
CA PRO A 158 12.72 7.24 8.72
C PRO A 158 14.16 7.54 8.30
N GLU A 159 14.65 6.88 7.25
CA GLU A 159 16.01 7.04 6.73
C GLU A 159 16.29 8.45 6.18
N GLN A 160 15.26 9.19 5.77
CA GLN A 160 15.41 10.57 5.29
C GLN A 160 15.57 11.57 6.45
N PHE A 161 15.09 11.23 7.64
CA PHE A 161 15.01 12.15 8.75
C PHE A 161 15.85 11.77 9.97
N ALA A 162 16.02 10.52 10.25
CA ALA A 162 16.96 9.87 11.16
C ALA A 162 16.57 8.40 11.34
N PRO A 163 17.48 7.49 11.70
CA PRO A 163 17.12 6.15 12.15
C PRO A 163 16.07 6.21 13.27
N CYS A 164 15.13 5.27 13.29
CA CYS A 164 14.10 5.15 14.34
C CYS A 164 14.68 5.22 15.76
N GLU A 165 15.85 4.63 15.97
CA GLU A 165 16.59 4.66 17.24
C GLU A 165 16.96 6.07 17.71
N ARG A 166 17.10 7.03 16.79
CA ARG A 166 17.36 8.44 17.14
C ARG A 166 16.10 9.26 17.37
N GLN A 167 14.97 8.79 16.88
CA GLN A 167 13.69 9.45 17.11
C GLN A 167 13.18 9.22 18.54
N VAL A 168 13.60 8.14 19.20
CA VAL A 168 13.29 7.85 20.60
C VAL A 168 13.80 8.95 21.54
N ASP A 169 14.98 9.52 21.23
CA ASP A 169 15.55 10.63 22.01
C ASP A 169 14.93 12.00 21.67
N SER A 170 14.13 12.08 20.61
CA SER A 170 13.54 13.33 20.12
C SER A 170 12.00 13.40 20.16
N ALA A 171 11.37 12.54 20.97
CA ALA A 171 9.95 12.55 21.33
C ALA A 171 8.93 12.24 20.23
N GLY A 172 9.12 11.18 19.47
CA GLY A 172 8.04 10.65 18.61
C GLY A 172 8.31 9.23 18.12
N PRO A 173 7.28 8.37 18.05
CA PRO A 173 7.42 7.04 17.45
C PRO A 173 7.80 7.15 15.99
N CYS A 174 8.56 6.20 15.47
CA CYS A 174 8.80 6.13 14.03
C CYS A 174 7.51 5.68 13.29
N GLY A 175 7.45 5.94 11.98
CA GLY A 175 6.24 5.72 11.19
C GLY A 175 5.61 4.34 11.35
N ASN A 176 6.42 3.27 11.36
CA ASN A 176 5.91 1.90 11.54
C ASN A 176 5.30 1.67 12.93
N GLU A 177 5.92 2.18 13.99
CA GLU A 177 5.40 2.07 15.36
C GLU A 177 4.10 2.86 15.51
N MET A 178 4.05 4.06 14.95
CA MET A 178 2.86 4.90 14.95
C MET A 178 1.70 4.23 14.22
N MET A 179 1.94 3.65 13.05
CA MET A 179 0.93 2.93 12.28
C MET A 179 0.48 1.64 12.99
N THR A 180 1.41 0.91 13.62
CA THR A 180 1.11 -0.26 14.44
C THR A 180 0.22 0.13 15.62
N GLY A 181 0.56 1.18 16.35
CA GLY A 181 -0.24 1.69 17.46
C GLY A 181 -1.65 2.13 17.03
N LEU A 182 -1.78 2.73 15.84
CA LEU A 182 -3.08 3.06 15.27
C LEU A 182 -3.94 1.81 15.04
N ALA A 183 -3.36 0.74 14.48
CA ALA A 183 -4.09 -0.51 14.24
C ALA A 183 -4.50 -1.20 15.55
N GLU A 184 -3.59 -1.28 16.52
CA GLU A 184 -3.87 -1.86 17.84
C GLU A 184 -4.99 -1.10 18.54
N PHE A 185 -4.94 0.22 18.52
CA PHE A 185 -5.98 1.07 19.07
C PHE A 185 -7.32 0.90 18.34
N GLY A 186 -7.32 0.95 17.00
CA GLY A 186 -8.54 0.81 16.19
C GLY A 186 -9.26 -0.51 16.44
N ARG A 187 -8.52 -1.61 16.63
CA ARG A 187 -9.06 -2.95 16.93
C ARG A 187 -9.78 -3.04 18.28
N THR A 188 -9.54 -2.11 19.21
CA THR A 188 -10.24 -2.06 20.50
C THR A 188 -11.60 -1.40 20.44
N HIS A 189 -11.94 -0.73 19.34
CA HIS A 189 -13.18 0.01 19.23
C HIS A 189 -14.37 -0.88 18.90
N GLU A 190 -15.50 -0.55 19.50
CA GLU A 190 -16.77 -1.21 19.21
C GLU A 190 -17.12 -1.08 17.73
N GLY A 191 -17.53 -2.21 17.12
CA GLY A 191 -17.86 -2.29 15.71
C GLY A 191 -16.66 -2.45 14.77
N ASN A 192 -15.41 -2.39 15.25
CA ASN A 192 -14.27 -2.73 14.41
C ASN A 192 -14.23 -4.23 14.13
N GLN A 193 -14.13 -4.59 12.86
CA GLN A 193 -14.04 -5.99 12.40
C GLN A 193 -12.68 -6.30 11.76
N ARG A 194 -11.97 -5.25 11.28
CA ARG A 194 -10.64 -5.35 10.69
C ARG A 194 -9.93 -4.02 10.81
N PHE A 195 -8.66 -4.07 11.14
CA PHE A 195 -7.77 -2.91 11.06
C PHE A 195 -6.37 -3.40 10.68
N ASP A 196 -6.07 -3.39 9.41
CA ASP A 196 -4.81 -3.88 8.87
C ASP A 196 -3.97 -2.75 8.31
N ILE A 197 -2.66 -2.84 8.54
CA ILE A 197 -1.65 -2.00 7.91
C ILE A 197 -0.86 -2.88 6.94
N LEU A 198 -0.96 -2.57 5.66
CA LEU A 198 -0.27 -3.26 4.59
C LEU A 198 0.80 -2.34 4.01
N THR A 199 2.03 -2.82 3.91
CA THR A 199 3.14 -2.08 3.33
C THR A 199 3.35 -2.50 1.89
N GLN A 200 3.46 -1.55 0.97
CA GLN A 200 3.71 -1.84 -0.44
C GLN A 200 5.08 -2.50 -0.62
N SER A 201 5.13 -3.64 -1.32
CA SER A 201 6.31 -4.51 -1.37
C SER A 201 7.57 -3.83 -1.95
N ASN A 202 7.40 -2.87 -2.86
CA ASN A 202 8.50 -2.16 -3.50
C ASN A 202 8.75 -0.74 -2.94
N ARG A 203 7.92 -0.28 -1.98
CA ARG A 203 7.97 1.07 -1.41
C ARG A 203 7.52 1.05 0.04
N GLY A 204 8.42 0.72 0.95
CA GLY A 204 8.12 0.47 2.36
C GLY A 204 7.46 1.62 3.14
N ASN A 205 7.58 2.86 2.64
CA ASN A 205 6.90 4.03 3.20
C ASN A 205 5.48 4.26 2.65
N HIS A 206 5.09 3.55 1.59
CA HIS A 206 3.74 3.57 1.07
C HIS A 206 2.95 2.44 1.69
N MET A 207 1.91 2.79 2.42
CA MET A 207 1.07 1.85 3.15
C MET A 207 -0.37 1.99 2.69
N THR A 208 -1.09 0.87 2.76
CA THR A 208 -2.54 0.86 2.65
C THR A 208 -3.11 0.38 3.98
N VAL A 209 -3.95 1.21 4.61
CA VAL A 209 -4.74 0.81 5.77
C VAL A 209 -6.06 0.27 5.27
N VAL A 210 -6.44 -0.91 5.74
CA VAL A 210 -7.72 -1.54 5.42
C VAL A 210 -8.50 -1.70 6.71
N GLU A 211 -9.59 -0.97 6.84
CA GLU A 211 -10.50 -1.06 7.98
C GLU A 211 -11.84 -1.66 7.53
N MET A 212 -12.45 -2.46 8.40
CA MET A 212 -13.85 -2.89 8.32
C MET A 212 -14.58 -2.50 9.59
N TRP A 213 -15.74 -1.92 9.43
CA TRP A 213 -16.62 -1.50 10.51
C TRP A 213 -18.02 -2.06 10.29
N ASP A 214 -18.67 -2.53 11.35
CA ASP A 214 -20.03 -3.08 11.29
C ASP A 214 -21.07 -2.04 10.82
N SER A 215 -20.74 -0.76 10.93
CA SER A 215 -21.64 0.33 10.54
C SER A 215 -20.90 1.66 10.29
N ALA A 216 -21.56 2.56 9.58
CA ALA A 216 -21.09 3.92 9.42
C ALA A 216 -21.05 4.69 10.77
N ALA A 217 -21.91 4.32 11.73
CA ALA A 217 -21.92 4.94 13.05
C ALA A 217 -20.68 4.58 13.86
N SER A 218 -20.28 3.31 13.87
CA SER A 218 -19.07 2.83 14.54
C SER A 218 -17.82 3.47 13.94
N GLN A 219 -17.75 3.51 12.61
CA GLN A 219 -16.65 4.16 11.90
C GLN A 219 -16.58 5.67 12.25
N ALA A 220 -17.70 6.37 12.24
CA ALA A 220 -17.75 7.80 12.58
C ALA A 220 -17.34 8.05 14.04
N ALA A 221 -17.75 7.16 14.97
CA ALA A 221 -17.35 7.25 16.37
C ALA A 221 -15.83 7.11 16.54
N HIS A 222 -15.19 6.20 15.80
CA HIS A 222 -13.72 6.04 15.77
C HIS A 222 -13.03 7.35 15.33
N GLN A 223 -13.55 8.03 14.31
CA GLN A 223 -12.91 9.22 13.72
C GLN A 223 -12.77 10.42 14.67
N ILE A 224 -13.65 10.50 15.68
CA ILE A 224 -13.68 11.64 16.62
C ILE A 224 -13.00 11.37 17.96
N THR A 225 -12.35 10.21 18.10
CA THR A 225 -11.64 9.86 19.34
C THR A 225 -10.43 10.76 19.58
N PRO A 226 -10.08 11.00 20.86
CA PRO A 226 -8.86 11.76 21.20
C PRO A 226 -7.60 11.15 20.60
N GLU A 227 -7.53 9.82 20.57
CA GLU A 227 -6.38 9.06 20.07
C GLU A 227 -6.24 9.17 18.55
N LYS A 228 -7.34 9.07 17.79
CA LYS A 228 -7.31 9.33 16.34
C LYS A 228 -6.89 10.76 16.03
N LYS A 229 -7.34 11.71 16.84
CA LYS A 229 -6.92 13.11 16.74
C LYS A 229 -5.43 13.28 17.05
N ALA A 230 -4.93 12.63 18.11
CA ALA A 230 -3.52 12.65 18.45
C ALA A 230 -2.66 12.07 17.31
N PHE A 231 -3.04 10.91 16.78
CA PHE A 231 -2.40 10.31 15.61
C PHE A 231 -2.32 11.28 14.42
N ARG A 232 -3.43 11.92 14.06
CA ARG A 232 -3.46 12.88 12.94
C ARG A 232 -2.57 14.10 13.19
N ASN A 233 -2.53 14.59 14.42
CA ASN A 233 -1.67 15.71 14.80
C ASN A 233 -0.20 15.32 14.66
N GLU A 234 0.16 14.15 15.15
CA GLU A 234 1.52 13.62 15.07
C GLU A 234 1.96 13.42 13.61
N LEU A 235 1.10 12.82 12.80
CA LEU A 235 1.33 12.63 11.37
C LEU A 235 1.50 13.96 10.62
N SER A 236 0.82 15.00 11.07
CA SER A 236 0.93 16.37 10.53
C SER A 236 2.09 17.17 11.13
N GLY A 237 2.88 16.56 12.04
CA GLY A 237 3.94 17.25 12.76
C GLY A 237 3.43 18.25 13.80
N ILE A 238 2.17 18.13 14.23
CA ILE A 238 1.58 18.96 15.28
C ILE A 238 1.68 18.18 16.60
N PRO A 239 2.39 18.68 17.62
CA PRO A 239 2.48 18.00 18.91
C PRO A 239 1.11 17.80 19.56
N ALA A 240 0.91 16.68 20.24
CA ALA A 240 -0.36 16.28 20.85
C ALA A 240 -0.82 17.25 21.97
N GLU A 241 0.11 17.91 22.65
CA GLU A 241 -0.18 18.88 23.70
C GLU A 241 0.09 20.30 23.21
N GLY A 242 -0.97 21.02 22.85
CA GLY A 242 -1.03 22.49 22.76
C GLY A 242 0.14 23.21 22.06
N GLY A 243 0.78 22.53 21.16
CA GLY A 243 2.08 22.74 20.61
C GLY A 243 2.36 24.02 19.83
N VAL A 244 1.89 25.14 20.29
CA VAL A 244 2.27 26.46 19.76
C VAL A 244 3.77 26.76 20.00
N ASN A 245 4.44 25.98 20.83
CA ASN A 245 5.85 26.10 21.18
C ASN A 245 6.73 24.95 20.71
N ALA A 246 6.22 24.09 19.82
CA ALA A 246 7.11 23.14 19.17
C ALA A 246 8.15 23.92 18.38
N ASP A 247 9.42 23.58 18.55
CA ASP A 247 10.49 24.13 17.72
C ASP A 247 10.08 23.97 16.24
N PRO A 248 9.93 25.08 15.48
CA PRO A 248 9.56 25.00 14.07
C PRO A 248 10.51 24.12 13.25
N GLN A 249 11.75 24.03 13.66
CA GLN A 249 12.75 23.16 13.06
C GLN A 249 12.43 21.66 13.31
N PHE A 250 11.89 21.35 14.49
CA PHE A 250 11.47 20.00 14.86
C PHE A 250 10.23 19.56 14.06
N VAL A 251 9.23 20.42 13.94
CA VAL A 251 8.03 20.18 13.13
C VAL A 251 8.37 19.93 11.67
N LEU A 252 9.34 20.66 11.12
CA LEU A 252 9.81 20.49 9.75
C LEU A 252 10.61 19.20 9.53
N ASN A 253 11.18 18.63 10.59
CA ASN A 253 12.00 17.43 10.52
C ASN A 253 11.26 16.14 10.87
N MET A 254 9.98 16.21 11.25
CA MET A 254 9.14 15.06 11.53
C MET A 254 8.30 14.67 10.31
N LEU A 255 7.23 13.95 10.51
CA LEU A 255 6.35 13.38 9.48
C LEU A 255 5.59 14.44 8.65
N THR A 256 6.04 15.68 8.69
CA THR A 256 5.48 16.80 7.93
C THR A 256 5.49 16.49 6.44
N GLY A 257 4.33 16.47 5.82
CA GLY A 257 4.16 16.09 4.42
C GLY A 257 3.76 14.64 4.20
N SER A 258 3.62 13.84 5.27
CA SER A 258 2.99 12.53 5.17
C SER A 258 1.54 12.68 4.72
N LEU A 259 1.13 11.81 3.80
CA LEU A 259 -0.24 11.73 3.30
C LEU A 259 -1.01 10.66 4.08
N TYR A 260 -2.25 10.96 4.43
CA TYR A 260 -3.19 10.00 5.02
C TYR A 260 -4.58 10.28 4.43
N ASP A 261 -4.87 9.66 3.30
CA ASP A 261 -6.09 9.88 2.50
C ASP A 261 -7.09 8.74 2.72
N GLU A 262 -8.05 8.96 3.63
CA GLU A 262 -9.11 8.02 3.98
C GLU A 262 -10.28 8.12 3.00
N ARG A 263 -10.70 6.96 2.47
CA ARG A 263 -11.82 6.86 1.55
C ARG A 263 -12.75 5.73 1.99
N LEU A 264 -14.05 6.00 1.96
CA LEU A 264 -15.08 5.07 2.42
C LEU A 264 -15.69 4.31 1.25
N TYR A 265 -15.99 3.04 1.50
CA TYR A 265 -16.52 2.11 0.52
C TYR A 265 -17.60 1.21 1.12
N THR A 266 -18.45 0.66 0.25
CA THR A 266 -19.38 -0.42 0.56
C THR A 266 -19.00 -1.68 -0.21
N LEU A 267 -19.28 -2.84 0.36
CA LEU A 267 -19.05 -4.13 -0.28
C LEU A 267 -19.91 -4.28 -1.53
N ILE A 268 -19.39 -4.95 -2.57
CA ILE A 268 -20.14 -5.37 -3.75
C ILE A 268 -20.01 -6.88 -3.95
N GLY A 269 -21.03 -7.52 -4.54
CA GLY A 269 -20.95 -8.94 -4.91
C GLY A 269 -20.94 -9.89 -3.70
N ASN A 270 -21.95 -9.86 -2.86
CA ASN A 270 -22.17 -10.84 -1.79
C ASN A 270 -22.74 -12.15 -2.34
#